data_b13a61b456f56beb68c7991ed2341869
#
_entry.id   b13a61b456f56beb68c7991ed2341869
#
_cell.length_a   1.000
_cell.length_b   1.000
_cell.length_c   1.000
_cell.angle_alpha   90.00
_cell.angle_beta   90.00
_cell.angle_gamma   90.00
#
_symmetry.space_group_name_H-M   'P 1'
#
loop_
_entity.id
_entity.type
_entity.pdbx_description
1 polymer ?
#
loop_
_entity_poly.entity_id
_entity_poly.type
_entity_poly.pdbx_seq_one_letter_code
_entity_poly.pdbx_strand_id
1 'polypeptide(L)'
;MYVSKLTLSNFRSYSQLELTLNKGVTTFVGNNGAGKTNIVESLIFLSFLSSHRTSTNQPLIALGADQAVIRAEIVRGDRNLQIDLEINANKANRAKINQNPTKSQREILGACQIIYFSPEDLDLVRGEPTFRRDYLDKLLITKTPRLAGVLSDYERVLKQRNTLLKTRAPQSSLTPWSEQLIHLAATIITERILLVNALNPLVSKNYKELNEVKAASVIYKSNIDGLST
;
A
#
# COMPACT_ATOMS: atom_id res chain seq x y z
N MET A 1 -15.06 7.08 -9.75
CA MET A 1 -15.06 5.85 -8.96
C MET A 1 -15.41 6.18 -7.51
N TYR A 2 -16.27 5.38 -6.86
CA TYR A 2 -16.56 5.50 -5.42
C TYR A 2 -16.98 4.13 -4.88
N VAL A 3 -16.88 3.93 -3.57
CA VAL A 3 -17.40 2.75 -2.88
C VAL A 3 -18.88 3.01 -2.58
N SER A 4 -19.77 2.15 -3.07
CA SER A 4 -21.22 2.28 -2.82
C SER A 4 -21.66 1.49 -1.59
N LYS A 5 -20.96 0.41 -1.27
CA LYS A 5 -21.24 -0.41 -0.09
C LYS A 5 -19.95 -0.94 0.52
N LEU A 6 -19.87 -0.92 1.83
CA LEU A 6 -18.77 -1.50 2.61
C LEU A 6 -19.36 -2.42 3.68
N THR A 7 -18.90 -3.66 3.73
CA THR A 7 -19.25 -4.63 4.78
C THR A 7 -17.98 -5.10 5.45
N LEU A 8 -17.97 -5.07 6.77
CA LEU A 8 -16.87 -5.58 7.60
C LEU A 8 -17.40 -6.72 8.48
N SER A 9 -16.64 -7.79 8.59
CA SER A 9 -16.91 -8.86 9.54
C SER A 9 -15.63 -9.18 10.31
N ASN A 10 -15.71 -9.20 11.62
CA ASN A 10 -14.59 -9.41 12.54
C ASN A 10 -13.35 -8.54 12.25
N PHE A 11 -13.58 -7.31 11.80
CA PHE A 11 -12.48 -6.39 11.46
C PHE A 11 -12.28 -5.36 12.56
N ARG A 12 -11.12 -5.37 13.21
CA ARG A 12 -10.79 -4.45 14.32
C ARG A 12 -11.84 -4.56 15.45
N SER A 13 -12.54 -3.44 15.72
CA SER A 13 -13.61 -3.36 16.73
C SER A 13 -14.98 -3.79 16.20
N TYR A 14 -15.10 -4.10 14.92
CA TYR A 14 -16.38 -4.46 14.32
C TYR A 14 -16.55 -5.98 14.23
N SER A 15 -17.47 -6.55 14.98
CA SER A 15 -17.96 -7.91 14.74
C SER A 15 -18.71 -7.97 13.42
N GLN A 16 -19.56 -6.97 13.17
CA GLN A 16 -20.23 -6.78 11.88
C GLN A 16 -20.55 -5.30 11.68
N LEU A 17 -20.34 -4.81 10.45
CA LEU A 17 -20.71 -3.47 10.01
C LEU A 17 -21.18 -3.55 8.56
N GLU A 18 -22.26 -2.88 8.23
CA GLU A 18 -22.71 -2.67 6.85
C GLU A 18 -22.98 -1.18 6.67
N LEU A 19 -22.37 -0.59 5.63
CA LEU A 19 -22.51 0.81 5.27
C LEU A 19 -22.88 0.94 3.81
N THR A 20 -23.93 1.68 3.51
CA THR A 20 -24.22 2.18 2.17
C THR A 20 -23.65 3.60 2.08
N LEU A 21 -22.85 3.83 1.05
CA LEU A 21 -22.15 5.09 0.82
C LEU A 21 -22.63 5.71 -0.49
N ASN A 22 -22.84 7.02 -0.47
CA ASN A 22 -23.24 7.76 -1.66
C ASN A 22 -22.02 8.40 -2.35
N LYS A 23 -22.19 8.74 -3.63
CA LYS A 23 -21.21 9.57 -4.34
C LYS A 23 -21.13 10.94 -3.65
N GLY A 24 -19.92 11.38 -3.36
CA GLY A 24 -19.66 12.68 -2.72
C GLY A 24 -18.95 12.52 -1.37
N VAL A 25 -19.19 13.46 -0.46
CA VAL A 25 -18.54 13.51 0.84
C VAL A 25 -19.34 12.67 1.85
N THR A 26 -18.65 11.80 2.56
CA THR A 26 -19.19 11.07 3.71
C THR A 26 -18.39 11.44 4.96
N THR A 27 -19.07 11.88 6.00
CA THR A 27 -18.45 12.23 7.28
C THR A 27 -18.84 11.23 8.36
N PHE A 28 -17.83 10.60 9.00
CA PHE A 28 -18.04 9.73 10.16
C PHE A 28 -17.88 10.53 11.45
N VAL A 29 -18.94 10.62 12.24
CA VAL A 29 -19.00 11.36 13.50
C VAL A 29 -19.22 10.39 14.65
N GLY A 30 -18.65 10.67 15.82
CA GLY A 30 -18.80 9.85 17.02
C GLY A 30 -17.62 10.02 17.98
N ASN A 31 -17.72 9.41 19.15
CA ASN A 31 -16.70 9.48 20.20
C ASN A 31 -15.35 8.86 19.77
N ASN A 32 -14.27 9.24 20.46
CA ASN A 32 -12.97 8.59 20.29
C ASN A 32 -13.09 7.11 20.65
N GLY A 33 -12.44 6.26 19.88
CA GLY A 33 -12.56 4.81 20.04
C GLY A 33 -13.78 4.15 19.37
N ALA A 34 -14.74 4.90 18.84
CA ALA A 34 -15.95 4.36 18.18
C ALA A 34 -15.68 3.60 16.85
N GLY A 35 -14.41 3.48 16.42
CA GLY A 35 -14.06 2.70 15.23
C GLY A 35 -14.02 3.49 13.92
N LYS A 36 -14.26 4.81 13.90
CA LYS A 36 -14.26 5.63 12.67
C LYS A 36 -13.03 5.40 11.79
N THR A 37 -11.84 5.41 12.41
CA THR A 37 -10.57 5.17 11.72
C THR A 37 -10.47 3.73 11.17
N ASN A 38 -11.11 2.76 11.82
CA ASN A 38 -11.10 1.37 11.35
C ASN A 38 -11.88 1.21 10.04
N ILE A 39 -12.92 2.02 9.81
CA ILE A 39 -13.65 2.06 8.53
C ILE A 39 -12.71 2.54 7.42
N VAL A 40 -12.00 3.65 7.63
CA VAL A 40 -11.04 4.18 6.66
C VAL A 40 -9.89 3.20 6.44
N GLU A 41 -9.37 2.59 7.51
CA GLU A 41 -8.30 1.59 7.44
C GLU A 41 -8.70 0.38 6.60
N SER A 42 -9.96 -0.08 6.66
CA SER A 42 -10.43 -1.18 5.83
C SER A 42 -10.37 -0.86 4.34
N LEU A 43 -10.71 0.36 3.95
CA LEU A 43 -10.60 0.82 2.57
C LEU A 43 -9.14 0.95 2.11
N ILE A 44 -8.26 1.48 2.97
CA ILE A 44 -6.82 1.55 2.71
C ILE A 44 -6.26 0.13 2.52
N PHE A 45 -6.67 -0.82 3.36
CA PHE A 45 -6.22 -2.20 3.25
C PHE A 45 -6.66 -2.87 1.94
N LEU A 46 -7.86 -2.59 1.45
CA LEU A 46 -8.32 -3.05 0.12
C LEU A 46 -7.47 -2.50 -1.02
N SER A 47 -6.99 -1.26 -0.90
CA SER A 47 -6.20 -0.60 -1.94
C SER A 47 -4.75 -1.06 -1.99
N PHE A 48 -4.13 -1.29 -0.83
CA PHE A 48 -2.68 -1.50 -0.71
C PHE A 48 -2.30 -2.88 -0.17
N LEU A 49 -3.26 -3.68 0.28
CA LEU A 49 -3.06 -4.96 0.99
C LEU A 49 -2.13 -4.82 2.21
N SER A 50 -2.10 -3.64 2.77
CA SER A 50 -1.33 -3.30 3.97
C SER A 50 -2.06 -2.26 4.80
N SER A 51 -1.88 -2.28 6.11
CA SER A 51 -2.36 -1.24 7.01
C SER A 51 -1.28 -0.17 7.20
N HIS A 52 -1.72 1.09 7.36
CA HIS A 52 -0.83 2.18 7.77
C HIS A 52 -0.54 2.18 9.28
N ARG A 53 -1.24 1.34 10.06
CA ARG A 53 -1.15 1.29 11.54
C ARG A 53 -0.49 0.02 12.07
N THR A 54 -0.36 -1.03 11.26
CA THR A 54 0.22 -2.30 11.69
C THR A 54 0.91 -3.01 10.54
N SER A 55 2.02 -3.68 10.84
CA SER A 55 2.79 -4.48 9.88
C SER A 55 2.32 -5.93 9.79
N THR A 56 1.39 -6.36 10.66
CA THR A 56 0.89 -7.75 10.71
C THR A 56 -0.64 -7.78 10.60
N ASN A 57 -1.18 -8.93 10.19
CA ASN A 57 -2.62 -9.10 10.04
C ASN A 57 -3.37 -9.28 11.38
N GLN A 58 -2.71 -9.84 12.38
CA GLN A 58 -3.34 -10.19 13.65
C GLN A 58 -4.13 -9.04 14.29
N PRO A 59 -3.59 -7.80 14.37
CA PRO A 59 -4.34 -6.68 14.96
C PRO A 59 -5.54 -6.21 14.11
N LEU A 60 -5.66 -6.65 12.86
CA LEU A 60 -6.81 -6.31 11.99
C LEU A 60 -8.01 -7.22 12.26
N ILE A 61 -7.78 -8.37 12.89
CA ILE A 61 -8.80 -9.37 13.19
C ILE A 61 -9.34 -9.10 14.59
N ALA A 62 -10.66 -9.16 14.75
CA ALA A 62 -11.30 -9.00 16.05
C ALA A 62 -10.84 -10.06 17.05
N LEU A 63 -10.75 -9.69 18.32
CA LEU A 63 -10.33 -10.59 19.38
C LEU A 63 -11.25 -11.84 19.43
N GLY A 64 -10.63 -13.00 19.44
CA GLY A 64 -11.35 -14.29 19.46
C GLY A 64 -11.81 -14.78 18.08
N ALA A 65 -11.52 -14.06 16.99
CA ALA A 65 -11.81 -14.52 15.64
C ALA A 65 -10.54 -15.02 14.94
N ASP A 66 -10.70 -15.98 14.02
CA ASP A 66 -9.61 -16.53 13.21
C ASP A 66 -9.34 -15.72 11.93
N GLN A 67 -10.32 -14.96 11.51
CA GLN A 67 -10.27 -14.19 10.27
C GLN A 67 -11.15 -12.95 10.34
N ALA A 68 -10.80 -11.94 9.52
CA ALA A 68 -11.63 -10.80 9.22
C ALA A 68 -12.00 -10.78 7.74
N VAL A 69 -13.15 -10.20 7.40
CA VAL A 69 -13.56 -10.03 6.00
C VAL A 69 -13.89 -8.57 5.74
N ILE A 70 -13.34 -8.05 4.66
CA ILE A 70 -13.69 -6.75 4.09
C ILE A 70 -14.36 -7.01 2.74
N ARG A 71 -15.58 -6.53 2.56
CA ARG A 71 -16.27 -6.55 1.27
C ARG A 71 -16.61 -5.13 0.86
N ALA A 72 -16.29 -4.78 -0.38
CA ALA A 72 -16.63 -3.49 -0.94
C ALA A 72 -17.28 -3.64 -2.32
N GLU A 73 -18.34 -2.88 -2.55
CA GLU A 73 -18.92 -2.65 -3.87
C GLU A 73 -18.43 -1.31 -4.39
N ILE A 74 -17.81 -1.33 -5.56
CA ILE A 74 -17.13 -0.18 -6.17
C ILE A 74 -17.80 0.15 -7.48
N VAL A 75 -18.24 1.39 -7.63
CA VAL A 75 -18.82 1.92 -8.86
C VAL A 75 -17.76 2.68 -9.65
N ARG A 76 -17.51 2.25 -10.90
CA ARG A 76 -16.54 2.88 -11.80
C ARG A 76 -17.17 3.11 -13.18
N GLY A 77 -17.67 4.33 -13.42
CA GLY A 77 -18.52 4.61 -14.59
C GLY A 77 -19.77 3.73 -14.51
N ASP A 78 -20.05 2.99 -15.58
CA ASP A 78 -21.19 2.08 -15.69
C ASP A 78 -20.90 0.65 -15.18
N ARG A 79 -19.74 0.43 -14.58
CA ARG A 79 -19.33 -0.88 -14.10
C ARG A 79 -19.37 -0.94 -12.57
N ASN A 80 -19.94 -2.03 -12.07
CA ASN A 80 -19.89 -2.38 -10.65
C ASN A 80 -18.88 -3.50 -10.44
N LEU A 81 -18.07 -3.36 -9.43
CA LEU A 81 -17.05 -4.32 -9.03
C LEU A 81 -17.25 -4.66 -7.56
N GLN A 82 -17.39 -5.93 -7.23
CA GLN A 82 -17.36 -6.41 -5.86
C GLN A 82 -15.98 -6.99 -5.55
N ILE A 83 -15.39 -6.58 -4.45
CA ILE A 83 -14.16 -7.15 -3.91
C ILE A 83 -14.47 -7.71 -2.53
N ASP A 84 -14.11 -8.98 -2.32
CA ASP A 84 -14.12 -9.63 -1.01
C ASP A 84 -12.66 -9.96 -0.66
N LEU A 85 -12.21 -9.53 0.51
CA LEU A 85 -10.87 -9.80 1.02
C LEU A 85 -10.98 -10.45 2.40
N GLU A 86 -10.53 -11.68 2.50
CA GLU A 86 -10.42 -12.46 3.74
C GLU A 86 -9.00 -12.32 4.29
N ILE A 87 -8.88 -11.75 5.49
CA ILE A 87 -7.63 -11.56 6.22
C ILE A 87 -7.53 -12.65 7.27
N ASN A 88 -6.48 -13.44 7.21
CA ASN A 88 -6.28 -14.58 8.07
C ASN A 88 -5.12 -14.36 9.06
N ALA A 89 -5.27 -14.89 10.28
CA ALA A 89 -4.25 -14.82 11.31
C ALA A 89 -3.04 -15.71 10.98
N ASN A 90 -3.27 -16.95 10.57
CA ASN A 90 -2.26 -18.01 10.51
C ASN A 90 -2.12 -18.67 9.12
N LYS A 91 -2.80 -18.13 8.11
CA LYS A 91 -2.73 -18.63 6.73
C LYS A 91 -2.73 -17.48 5.73
N ALA A 92 -2.51 -17.77 4.47
CA ALA A 92 -2.54 -16.77 3.41
C ALA A 92 -3.93 -16.12 3.32
N ASN A 93 -3.95 -14.81 3.08
CA ASN A 93 -5.18 -14.08 2.79
C ASN A 93 -5.77 -14.57 1.46
N ARG A 94 -7.08 -14.45 1.33
CA ARG A 94 -7.82 -14.83 0.12
C ARG A 94 -8.62 -13.65 -0.38
N ALA A 95 -8.77 -13.57 -1.70
CA ALA A 95 -9.58 -12.53 -2.31
C ALA A 95 -10.52 -13.11 -3.37
N LYS A 96 -11.61 -12.38 -3.62
CA LYS A 96 -12.54 -12.63 -4.72
C LYS A 96 -12.85 -11.33 -5.44
N ILE A 97 -13.05 -11.43 -6.74
CA ILE A 97 -13.55 -10.34 -7.60
C ILE A 97 -14.85 -10.81 -8.23
N ASN A 98 -15.94 -10.09 -8.00
CA ASN A 98 -17.28 -10.47 -8.46
C ASN A 98 -17.63 -11.93 -8.09
N GLN A 99 -17.36 -12.29 -6.83
CA GLN A 99 -17.56 -13.62 -6.23
C GLN A 99 -16.62 -14.72 -6.78
N ASN A 100 -15.81 -14.46 -7.80
CA ASN A 100 -14.85 -15.40 -8.34
C ASN A 100 -13.54 -15.35 -7.54
N PRO A 101 -13.05 -16.49 -7.02
CA PRO A 101 -11.78 -16.56 -6.30
C PRO A 101 -10.63 -16.12 -7.20
N THR A 102 -9.69 -15.36 -6.64
CA THR A 102 -8.43 -15.00 -7.30
C THR A 102 -7.35 -16.03 -6.95
N LYS A 103 -6.32 -16.14 -7.80
CA LYS A 103 -5.14 -16.99 -7.52
C LYS A 103 -4.28 -16.39 -6.40
N SER A 104 -4.30 -15.08 -6.25
CA SER A 104 -3.56 -14.34 -5.22
C SER A 104 -4.35 -13.10 -4.81
N GLN A 105 -4.27 -12.72 -3.53
CA GLN A 105 -4.85 -11.45 -3.07
C GLN A 105 -4.33 -10.23 -3.86
N ARG A 106 -3.13 -10.30 -4.46
CA ARG A 106 -2.55 -9.21 -5.25
C ARG A 106 -3.35 -8.86 -6.50
N GLU A 107 -4.21 -9.75 -6.98
CA GLU A 107 -5.03 -9.49 -8.17
C GLU A 107 -6.08 -8.39 -7.94
N ILE A 108 -6.42 -8.07 -6.67
CA ILE A 108 -7.32 -6.95 -6.37
C ILE A 108 -6.61 -5.59 -6.38
N LEU A 109 -5.26 -5.55 -6.42
CA LEU A 109 -4.53 -4.29 -6.48
C LEU A 109 -4.90 -3.49 -7.73
N GLY A 110 -5.13 -2.18 -7.56
CA GLY A 110 -5.59 -1.30 -8.63
C GLY A 110 -7.10 -1.34 -8.92
N ALA A 111 -7.84 -2.30 -8.36
CA ALA A 111 -9.29 -2.37 -8.50
C ALA A 111 -10.01 -1.28 -7.67
N CYS A 112 -9.52 -1.02 -6.46
CA CYS A 112 -9.95 0.08 -5.59
C CYS A 112 -8.77 1.03 -5.38
N GLN A 113 -8.71 2.12 -6.15
CA GLN A 113 -7.65 3.12 -6.01
C GLN A 113 -8.07 4.19 -5.01
N ILE A 114 -7.32 4.33 -3.94
CA ILE A 114 -7.59 5.27 -2.85
C ILE A 114 -6.40 6.21 -2.69
N ILE A 115 -6.70 7.48 -2.48
CA ILE A 115 -5.77 8.46 -1.95
C ILE A 115 -6.25 8.76 -0.53
N TYR A 116 -5.39 8.60 0.45
CA TYR A 116 -5.68 8.97 1.82
C TYR A 116 -4.67 9.99 2.33
N PHE A 117 -5.10 10.78 3.28
CA PHE A 117 -4.26 11.71 4.02
C PHE A 117 -4.46 11.49 5.51
N SER A 118 -3.39 11.45 6.26
CA SER A 118 -3.37 11.28 7.70
C SER A 118 -2.30 12.15 8.35
N PRO A 119 -2.38 12.42 9.66
CA PRO A 119 -1.35 13.19 10.36
C PRO A 119 0.07 12.59 10.23
N GLU A 120 0.17 11.27 10.08
CA GLU A 120 1.42 10.54 9.87
C GLU A 120 2.09 10.87 8.54
N ASP A 121 1.36 11.41 7.56
CA ASP A 121 1.94 11.84 6.29
C ASP A 121 2.90 13.05 6.43
N LEU A 122 2.86 13.75 7.56
CA LEU A 122 3.87 14.74 7.91
C LEU A 122 5.28 14.13 8.05
N ASP A 123 5.37 12.83 8.29
CA ASP A 123 6.63 12.09 8.36
C ASP A 123 7.31 11.97 6.97
N LEU A 124 6.59 12.22 5.88
CA LEU A 124 7.21 12.39 4.56
C LEU A 124 8.25 13.50 4.54
N VAL A 125 8.00 14.57 5.30
CA VAL A 125 8.90 15.74 5.38
C VAL A 125 9.88 15.61 6.56
N ARG A 126 9.40 15.18 7.73
CA ARG A 126 10.15 15.19 8.99
C ARG A 126 10.79 13.86 9.34
N GLY A 127 10.24 12.75 8.83
CA GLY A 127 10.60 11.39 9.20
C GLY A 127 11.78 10.83 8.40
N GLU A 128 12.07 9.58 8.70
CA GLU A 128 13.12 8.77 8.11
C GLU A 128 12.92 8.56 6.59
N PRO A 129 14.00 8.32 5.82
CA PRO A 129 13.89 8.01 4.39
C PRO A 129 12.97 6.83 4.05
N THR A 130 12.70 5.96 5.01
CA THR A 130 11.80 4.82 4.86
C THR A 130 10.37 5.26 4.55
N PHE A 131 9.85 6.28 5.25
CA PHE A 131 8.51 6.83 4.97
C PHE A 131 8.37 7.31 3.53
N ARG A 132 9.40 7.98 3.00
CA ARG A 132 9.40 8.45 1.60
C ARG A 132 9.44 7.31 0.59
N ARG A 133 10.23 6.25 0.88
CA ARG A 133 10.25 5.05 0.03
C ARG A 133 8.90 4.34 0.03
N ASP A 134 8.32 4.12 1.20
CA ASP A 134 7.01 3.46 1.35
C ASP A 134 5.91 4.23 0.63
N TYR A 135 5.95 5.57 0.69
CA TYR A 135 5.02 6.41 -0.05
C TYR A 135 5.16 6.24 -1.56
N LEU A 136 6.38 6.30 -2.09
CA LEU A 136 6.64 6.08 -3.52
C LEU A 136 6.21 4.68 -3.95
N ASP A 137 6.50 3.66 -3.15
CA ASP A 137 6.16 2.28 -3.46
C ASP A 137 4.64 2.05 -3.49
N LYS A 138 3.89 2.67 -2.57
CA LYS A 138 2.41 2.67 -2.61
C LYS A 138 1.88 3.33 -3.89
N LEU A 139 2.44 4.47 -4.29
CA LEU A 139 2.06 5.12 -5.55
C LEU A 139 2.41 4.26 -6.76
N LEU A 140 3.58 3.62 -6.78
CA LEU A 140 3.98 2.69 -7.84
C LEU A 140 3.01 1.52 -7.97
N ILE A 141 2.64 0.89 -6.85
CA ILE A 141 1.67 -0.21 -6.83
C ILE A 141 0.30 0.26 -7.33
N THR A 142 -0.14 1.45 -6.92
CA THR A 142 -1.41 2.03 -7.37
C THR A 142 -1.42 2.26 -8.89
N LYS A 143 -0.32 2.75 -9.45
CA LYS A 143 -0.16 3.01 -10.89
C LYS A 143 0.08 1.71 -11.67
N THR A 144 0.90 0.82 -11.14
CA THR A 144 1.38 -0.39 -11.83
C THR A 144 1.36 -1.57 -10.85
N PRO A 145 0.21 -2.24 -10.66
CA PRO A 145 0.01 -3.29 -9.64
C PRO A 145 1.02 -4.44 -9.70
N ARG A 146 1.55 -4.77 -10.87
CA ARG A 146 2.59 -5.81 -11.05
C ARG A 146 3.86 -5.55 -10.23
N LEU A 147 4.17 -4.28 -9.94
CA LEU A 147 5.35 -3.91 -9.15
C LEU A 147 5.27 -4.36 -7.69
N ALA A 148 4.08 -4.67 -7.17
CA ALA A 148 3.94 -5.29 -5.85
C ALA A 148 4.69 -6.62 -5.75
N GLY A 149 4.76 -7.39 -6.84
CA GLY A 149 5.58 -8.61 -6.94
C GLY A 149 7.06 -8.30 -6.82
N VAL A 150 7.54 -7.35 -7.62
CA VAL A 150 8.96 -6.94 -7.66
C VAL A 150 9.43 -6.43 -6.29
N LEU A 151 8.64 -5.57 -5.64
CA LEU A 151 8.93 -5.03 -4.30
C LEU A 151 8.99 -6.16 -3.26
N SER A 152 8.02 -7.07 -3.26
CA SER A 152 8.02 -8.21 -2.34
C SER A 152 9.21 -9.16 -2.56
N ASP A 153 9.60 -9.39 -3.81
CA ASP A 153 10.77 -10.21 -4.12
C ASP A 153 12.07 -9.52 -3.69
N TYR A 154 12.17 -8.21 -3.88
CA TYR A 154 13.28 -7.41 -3.39
C TYR A 154 13.46 -7.53 -1.88
N GLU A 155 12.39 -7.35 -1.12
CA GLU A 155 12.45 -7.48 0.35
C GLU A 155 12.84 -8.89 0.79
N ARG A 156 12.28 -9.92 0.14
CA ARG A 156 12.63 -11.32 0.43
C ARG A 156 14.10 -11.60 0.16
N VAL A 157 14.62 -11.18 -0.99
CA VAL A 157 16.01 -11.37 -1.41
C VAL A 157 16.96 -10.60 -0.48
N LEU A 158 16.61 -9.34 -0.16
CA LEU A 158 17.37 -8.51 0.76
C LEU A 158 17.47 -9.14 2.16
N LYS A 159 16.34 -9.62 2.69
CA LYS A 159 16.30 -10.31 3.99
C LYS A 159 17.17 -11.56 4.00
N GLN A 160 17.09 -12.37 2.96
CA GLN A 160 17.89 -13.60 2.83
C GLN A 160 19.39 -13.27 2.76
N ARG A 161 19.77 -12.32 1.90
CA ARG A 161 21.16 -11.88 1.78
C ARG A 161 21.70 -11.32 3.10
N ASN A 162 20.92 -10.50 3.79
CA ASN A 162 21.34 -9.95 5.10
C ASN A 162 21.48 -11.04 6.16
N THR A 163 20.67 -12.10 6.13
CA THR A 163 20.82 -13.27 7.00
C THR A 163 22.15 -13.99 6.73
N LEU A 164 22.48 -14.23 5.46
CA LEU A 164 23.74 -14.85 5.07
C LEU A 164 24.96 -14.01 5.47
N LEU A 165 24.89 -12.69 5.35
CA LEU A 165 25.94 -11.78 5.83
C LEU A 165 26.14 -11.86 7.34
N LYS A 166 25.05 -11.90 8.12
CA LYS A 166 25.13 -12.03 9.59
C LYS A 166 25.77 -13.36 10.03
N THR A 167 25.52 -14.43 9.28
CA THR A 167 26.10 -15.75 9.54
C THR A 167 27.50 -15.94 8.94
N ARG A 168 28.06 -14.89 8.33
CA ARG A 168 29.38 -14.92 7.66
C ARG A 168 29.48 -16.03 6.61
N ALA A 169 28.40 -16.24 5.85
CA ALA A 169 28.36 -17.22 4.79
C ALA A 169 29.44 -16.93 3.72
N PRO A 170 29.98 -17.97 3.04
CA PRO A 170 30.99 -17.80 2.01
C PRO A 170 30.44 -16.99 0.81
N GLN A 171 31.33 -16.30 0.09
CA GLN A 171 30.98 -15.44 -1.04
C GLN A 171 30.18 -16.18 -2.12
N SER A 172 30.48 -17.46 -2.36
CA SER A 172 29.74 -18.30 -3.31
C SER A 172 28.24 -18.42 -2.98
N SER A 173 27.87 -18.37 -1.70
CA SER A 173 26.48 -18.35 -1.25
C SER A 173 25.82 -16.97 -1.36
N LEU A 174 26.60 -15.90 -1.33
CA LEU A 174 26.14 -14.52 -1.41
C LEU A 174 25.90 -14.05 -2.85
N THR A 175 26.72 -14.51 -3.78
CA THR A 175 26.72 -14.04 -5.18
C THR A 175 25.34 -14.14 -5.84
N PRO A 176 24.62 -15.28 -5.84
CA PRO A 176 23.33 -15.39 -6.50
C PRO A 176 22.29 -14.42 -5.93
N TRP A 177 22.29 -14.22 -4.60
CA TRP A 177 21.39 -13.28 -3.95
C TRP A 177 21.74 -11.84 -4.28
N SER A 178 23.03 -11.52 -4.42
CA SER A 178 23.49 -10.17 -4.80
C SER A 178 23.10 -9.82 -6.22
N GLU A 179 23.29 -10.74 -7.18
CA GLU A 179 22.87 -10.55 -8.58
C GLU A 179 21.36 -10.35 -8.69
N GLN A 180 20.57 -11.17 -8.02
CA GLN A 180 19.12 -11.03 -8.01
C GLN A 180 18.70 -9.71 -7.36
N LEU A 181 19.35 -9.29 -6.26
CA LEU A 181 19.07 -8.02 -5.58
C LEU A 181 19.36 -6.83 -6.49
N ILE A 182 20.48 -6.84 -7.22
CA ILE A 182 20.86 -5.77 -8.15
C ILE A 182 19.79 -5.62 -9.23
N HIS A 183 19.35 -6.71 -9.84
CA HIS A 183 18.35 -6.68 -10.90
C HIS A 183 17.00 -6.11 -10.42
N LEU A 184 16.53 -6.56 -9.25
CA LEU A 184 15.30 -6.06 -8.63
C LEU A 184 15.44 -4.59 -8.22
N ALA A 185 16.57 -4.20 -7.63
CA ALA A 185 16.85 -2.83 -7.23
C ALA A 185 16.87 -1.88 -8.44
N ALA A 186 17.52 -2.26 -9.54
CA ALA A 186 17.57 -1.47 -10.76
C ALA A 186 16.15 -1.20 -11.30
N THR A 187 15.29 -2.20 -11.33
CA THR A 187 13.88 -2.05 -11.73
C THR A 187 13.15 -1.06 -10.83
N ILE A 188 13.26 -1.20 -9.50
CA ILE A 188 12.58 -0.34 -8.54
C ILE A 188 13.08 1.12 -8.64
N ILE A 189 14.38 1.33 -8.74
CA ILE A 189 14.99 2.65 -8.86
C ILE A 189 14.51 3.35 -10.13
N THR A 190 14.54 2.65 -11.28
CA THR A 190 14.04 3.19 -12.54
C THR A 190 12.59 3.63 -12.45
N GLU A 191 11.73 2.78 -11.89
CA GLU A 191 10.31 3.10 -11.76
C GLU A 191 10.07 4.27 -10.77
N ARG A 192 10.85 4.37 -9.69
CA ARG A 192 10.79 5.51 -8.77
C ARG A 192 11.24 6.81 -9.43
N ILE A 193 12.30 6.79 -10.23
CA ILE A 193 12.77 7.96 -11.01
C ILE A 193 11.68 8.43 -11.97
N LEU A 194 11.10 7.51 -12.75
CA LEU A 194 10.02 7.82 -13.68
C LEU A 194 8.79 8.40 -12.96
N LEU A 195 8.43 7.84 -11.80
CA LEU A 195 7.33 8.34 -10.99
C LEU A 195 7.60 9.76 -10.48
N VAL A 196 8.77 10.01 -9.90
CA VAL A 196 9.14 11.32 -9.36
C VAL A 196 9.20 12.38 -10.47
N ASN A 197 9.72 12.05 -11.64
CA ASN A 197 9.73 12.93 -12.80
C ASN A 197 8.30 13.28 -13.26
N ALA A 198 7.36 12.33 -13.19
CA ALA A 198 5.96 12.59 -13.50
C ALA A 198 5.24 13.40 -12.41
N LEU A 199 5.61 13.23 -11.14
CA LEU A 199 5.01 13.93 -10.00
C LEU A 199 5.50 15.40 -9.91
N ASN A 200 6.76 15.65 -10.23
CA ASN A 200 7.38 16.96 -10.00
C ASN A 200 6.60 18.13 -10.61
N PRO A 201 6.17 18.11 -11.90
CA PRO A 201 5.37 19.21 -12.46
C PRO A 201 4.01 19.37 -11.78
N LEU A 202 3.39 18.26 -11.34
CA LEU A 202 2.11 18.29 -10.64
C LEU A 202 2.25 18.91 -9.25
N VAL A 203 3.28 18.51 -8.50
CA VAL A 203 3.61 19.10 -7.19
C VAL A 203 3.89 20.59 -7.32
N SER A 204 4.73 20.98 -8.28
CA SER A 204 5.06 22.38 -8.51
C SER A 204 3.83 23.23 -8.85
N LYS A 205 2.94 22.71 -9.72
CA LYS A 205 1.70 23.39 -10.09
C LYS A 205 0.78 23.56 -8.88
N ASN A 206 0.44 22.47 -8.20
CA ASN A 206 -0.51 22.51 -7.08
C ASN A 206 0.02 23.32 -5.88
N TYR A 207 1.34 23.28 -5.65
CA TYR A 207 1.94 24.06 -4.57
C TYR A 207 1.87 25.56 -4.84
N LYS A 208 2.01 26.01 -6.09
CA LYS A 208 1.82 27.42 -6.47
C LYS A 208 0.40 27.91 -6.21
N GLU A 209 -0.61 27.04 -6.37
CA GLU A 209 -2.01 27.39 -6.05
C GLU A 209 -2.23 27.59 -4.54
N LEU A 210 -1.42 26.94 -3.69
CA LEU A 210 -1.49 27.08 -2.23
C LEU A 210 -0.59 28.19 -1.68
N ASN A 211 0.51 28.50 -2.38
CA ASN A 211 1.53 29.45 -1.93
C ASN A 211 2.20 30.15 -3.12
N GLU A 212 1.81 31.40 -3.34
CA GLU A 212 2.31 32.21 -4.47
C GLU A 212 3.80 32.55 -4.39
N VAL A 213 4.39 32.51 -3.18
CA VAL A 213 5.76 33.02 -2.93
C VAL A 213 6.83 31.93 -3.09
N LYS A 214 6.48 30.65 -2.87
CA LYS A 214 7.44 29.55 -2.85
C LYS A 214 7.14 28.51 -3.92
N ALA A 215 8.19 27.95 -4.52
CA ALA A 215 8.10 26.79 -5.38
C ALA A 215 8.43 25.52 -4.60
N ALA A 216 7.71 24.43 -4.88
CA ALA A 216 8.05 23.11 -4.39
C ALA A 216 8.52 22.23 -5.55
N SER A 217 9.50 21.38 -5.27
CA SER A 217 9.98 20.38 -6.22
C SER A 217 10.23 19.04 -5.51
N VAL A 218 10.08 17.95 -6.24
CA VAL A 218 10.38 16.60 -5.76
C VAL A 218 11.54 16.07 -6.61
N ILE A 219 12.60 15.63 -5.94
CA ILE A 219 13.80 15.08 -6.58
C ILE A 219 14.08 13.70 -5.98
N TYR A 220 14.33 12.71 -6.83
CA TYR A 220 14.83 11.42 -6.40
C TYR A 220 16.35 11.48 -6.26
N LYS A 221 16.86 11.14 -5.08
CA LYS A 221 18.30 10.97 -4.83
C LYS A 221 18.56 9.53 -4.45
N SER A 222 19.45 8.88 -5.18
CA SER A 222 19.92 7.52 -4.89
C SER A 222 21.34 7.55 -4.35
N ASN A 223 21.70 6.62 -3.48
CA ASN A 223 23.08 6.45 -3.00
C ASN A 223 24.02 5.92 -4.09
N ILE A 224 23.48 5.52 -5.24
CA ILE A 224 24.25 5.06 -6.40
C ILE A 224 24.35 6.13 -7.49
N ASP A 225 23.83 7.35 -7.27
CA ASP A 225 23.99 8.46 -8.19
C ASP A 225 25.48 8.80 -8.34
N GLY A 226 25.99 8.73 -9.58
CA GLY A 226 27.41 8.94 -9.88
C GLY A 226 28.27 7.67 -9.91
N LEU A 227 27.73 6.49 -9.61
CA LEU A 227 28.39 5.23 -9.94
C LEU A 227 28.11 4.94 -11.42
N SER A 228 29.14 5.10 -12.28
CA SER A 228 29.08 4.66 -13.68
C SER A 228 28.82 3.15 -13.72
N THR A 229 27.81 2.77 -14.47
CA THR A 229 27.57 1.37 -14.87
C THR A 229 28.66 0.87 -15.79
#